data_d17561d8ca87ab97ff2628db1fadce3a
#
_entry.id   d17561d8ca87ab97ff2628db1fadce3a
#
_cell.length_a   1.000
_cell.length_b   1.000
_cell.length_c   1.000
_cell.angle_alpha   90.00
_cell.angle_beta   90.00
_cell.angle_gamma   90.00
#
_symmetry.space_group_name_H-M   'P 1'
#
loop_
_entity.id
_entity.type
_entity.pdbx_description
1 polymer ?
#
loop_
_entity_poly.entity_id
_entity_poly.type
_entity_poly.pdbx_seq_one_letter_code
_entity_poly.pdbx_strand_id
1 'polypeptide(L)'
;VRCIAAVRADTDIVQGYKIGRGDPWHRKVIGRVYHHVVKLLFRLRVRDTDCDFRLIRRTLLEKVSLRSNTGVICVEMMCSFQRAGARFVQVGVSHYARPHGKSQFFRLPAIWRSGVQLLQLWWRLMVRRDIGPANP
;
A
#
# COMPACT_ATOMS: atom_id res chain seq x y z
N VAL A 1 -9.11 9.87 -14.59
CA VAL A 1 -8.48 10.44 -15.80
C VAL A 1 -6.97 10.51 -15.66
N ARG A 2 -6.38 11.13 -14.60
CA ARG A 2 -4.91 11.30 -14.45
C ARG A 2 -4.12 9.97 -14.42
N CYS A 3 -4.65 8.92 -13.79
CA CYS A 3 -3.96 7.62 -13.77
C CYS A 3 -3.93 6.96 -15.13
N ILE A 4 -5.03 7.06 -15.90
CA ILE A 4 -5.09 6.51 -17.26
C ILE A 4 -4.11 7.25 -18.16
N ALA A 5 -4.03 8.57 -18.07
CA ALA A 5 -3.10 9.39 -18.85
C ALA A 5 -1.62 9.14 -18.50
N ALA A 6 -1.33 8.57 -17.34
CA ALA A 6 0.02 8.21 -16.90
C ALA A 6 0.46 6.80 -17.32
N VAL A 7 -0.43 6.01 -17.93
CA VAL A 7 -0.09 4.66 -18.43
C VAL A 7 0.79 4.79 -19.66
N ARG A 8 1.92 4.09 -19.63
CA ARG A 8 2.83 3.91 -20.76
C ARG A 8 2.90 2.42 -21.11
N ALA A 9 3.40 2.09 -22.27
CA ALA A 9 3.53 0.70 -22.72
C ALA A 9 4.31 -0.17 -21.72
N ASP A 10 5.28 0.42 -21.04
CA ASP A 10 6.16 -0.23 -20.08
C ASP A 10 5.70 -0.10 -18.61
N THR A 11 4.54 0.52 -18.32
CA THR A 11 4.02 0.70 -16.97
C THR A 11 3.25 -0.54 -16.52
N ASP A 12 3.64 -1.09 -15.37
CA ASP A 12 2.95 -2.23 -14.75
C ASP A 12 1.93 -1.78 -13.70
N ILE A 13 2.21 -0.66 -13.02
CA ILE A 13 1.32 -0.10 -12.00
C ILE A 13 1.39 1.43 -11.98
N VAL A 14 0.23 2.07 -11.97
CA VAL A 14 0.10 3.49 -11.64
C VAL A 14 -0.42 3.59 -10.21
N GLN A 15 0.40 4.13 -9.31
CA GLN A 15 0.10 4.29 -7.90
C GLN A 15 -0.22 5.75 -7.59
N GLY A 16 -1.38 6.01 -7.03
CA GLY A 16 -1.72 7.32 -6.49
C GLY A 16 -0.92 7.64 -5.22
N TYR A 17 -0.64 8.91 -4.97
CA TYR A 17 -0.23 9.41 -3.67
C TYR A 17 -1.07 10.63 -3.30
N LYS A 18 -1.44 10.75 -2.03
CA LYS A 18 -2.37 11.78 -1.55
C LYS A 18 -1.69 13.15 -1.51
N ILE A 19 -2.28 14.13 -2.22
CA ILE A 19 -1.90 15.55 -2.16
C ILE A 19 -2.96 16.26 -1.30
N GLY A 20 -2.52 17.09 -0.35
CA GLY A 20 -3.43 17.90 0.47
C GLY A 20 -4.32 17.04 1.37
N ARG A 21 -3.79 16.58 2.50
CA ARG A 21 -4.59 15.83 3.48
C ARG A 21 -5.42 16.80 4.32
N GLY A 22 -6.75 16.70 4.22
CA GLY A 22 -7.70 17.40 5.08
C GLY A 22 -7.84 16.80 6.49
N ASP A 23 -6.98 15.85 6.88
CA ASP A 23 -7.03 15.17 8.18
C ASP A 23 -6.57 16.07 9.34
N PRO A 24 -7.09 15.87 10.59
CA PRO A 24 -6.57 16.50 11.79
C PRO A 24 -5.07 16.23 11.99
N TRP A 25 -4.36 17.15 12.64
CA TRP A 25 -2.90 17.10 12.78
C TRP A 25 -2.37 15.81 13.41
N HIS A 26 -3.05 15.31 14.47
CA HIS A 26 -2.66 14.07 15.17
C HIS A 26 -2.71 12.85 14.24
N ARG A 27 -3.73 12.77 13.36
CA ARG A 27 -3.82 11.70 12.33
C ARG A 27 -2.72 11.82 11.29
N LYS A 28 -2.36 13.05 10.91
CA LYS A 28 -1.24 13.28 9.99
C LYS A 28 0.07 12.79 10.58
N VAL A 29 0.31 13.03 11.88
CA VAL A 29 1.52 12.58 12.57
C VAL A 29 1.56 11.06 12.63
N ILE A 30 0.50 10.41 13.15
CA ILE A 30 0.43 8.94 13.26
C ILE A 30 0.59 8.29 11.87
N GLY A 31 -0.11 8.78 10.87
CA GLY A 31 -0.01 8.25 9.51
C GLY A 31 1.38 8.44 8.89
N ARG A 32 2.07 9.54 9.22
CA ARG A 32 3.44 9.79 8.76
C ARG A 32 4.43 8.84 9.43
N VAL A 33 4.33 8.65 10.75
CA VAL A 33 5.17 7.70 11.49
C VAL A 33 4.96 6.28 10.94
N TYR A 34 3.70 5.83 10.84
CA TYR A 34 3.35 4.55 10.25
C TYR A 34 3.95 4.38 8.85
N HIS A 35 3.78 5.37 7.98
CA HIS A 35 4.32 5.34 6.63
C HIS A 35 5.84 5.16 6.61
N HIS A 36 6.57 5.90 7.46
CA HIS A 36 8.03 5.81 7.52
C HIS A 36 8.49 4.45 8.06
N VAL A 37 7.82 3.94 9.11
CA VAL A 37 8.10 2.62 9.68
C VAL A 37 7.89 1.53 8.62
N VAL A 38 6.75 1.52 7.94
CA VAL A 38 6.45 0.56 6.89
C VAL A 38 7.46 0.65 5.74
N LYS A 39 7.75 1.87 5.31
CA LYS A 39 8.69 2.11 4.22
C LYS A 39 10.10 1.61 4.54
N LEU A 40 10.55 1.81 5.77
CA LEU A 40 11.85 1.35 6.25
C LEU A 40 11.88 -0.19 6.39
N LEU A 41 10.89 -0.76 7.09
CA LEU A 41 10.81 -2.20 7.35
C LEU A 41 10.74 -3.03 6.06
N PHE A 42 9.97 -2.56 5.07
CA PHE A 42 9.74 -3.29 3.82
C PHE A 42 10.57 -2.77 2.65
N ARG A 43 11.42 -1.74 2.87
CA ARG A 43 12.25 -1.10 1.84
C ARG A 43 11.44 -0.65 0.62
N LEU A 44 10.26 -0.09 0.86
CA LEU A 44 9.36 0.33 -0.20
C LEU A 44 9.82 1.63 -0.86
N ARG A 45 9.75 1.67 -2.19
CA ARG A 45 10.13 2.83 -3.01
C ARG A 45 8.95 3.74 -3.34
N VAL A 46 7.73 3.33 -3.00
CA VAL A 46 6.51 4.11 -3.25
C VAL A 46 6.35 5.26 -2.24
N ARG A 47 5.72 6.35 -2.69
CA ARG A 47 5.48 7.53 -1.85
C ARG A 47 4.34 7.34 -0.86
N ASP A 48 3.31 6.59 -1.23
CA ASP A 48 2.14 6.35 -0.40
C ASP A 48 1.66 4.90 -0.62
N THR A 49 1.69 4.10 0.45
CA THR A 49 1.25 2.71 0.43
C THR A 49 -0.26 2.56 0.66
N ASP A 50 -0.87 3.57 1.30
CA ASP A 50 -2.26 3.54 1.75
C ASP A 50 -3.21 4.29 0.81
N CYS A 51 -2.72 4.69 -0.36
CA CYS A 51 -3.57 5.26 -1.38
C CYS A 51 -4.19 4.14 -2.21
N ASP A 52 -5.52 4.00 -2.11
CA ASP A 52 -6.28 2.97 -2.83
C ASP A 52 -6.50 3.29 -4.30
N PHE A 53 -6.09 4.47 -4.74
CA PHE A 53 -6.21 4.89 -6.13
C PHE A 53 -5.07 4.28 -6.95
N ARG A 54 -5.34 3.13 -7.58
CA ARG A 54 -4.35 2.31 -8.30
C ARG A 54 -4.90 1.81 -9.62
N LEU A 55 -4.03 1.74 -10.60
CA LEU A 55 -4.27 1.01 -11.84
C LEU A 55 -3.17 -0.04 -11.98
N ILE A 56 -3.53 -1.30 -12.04
CA ILE A 56 -2.61 -2.43 -12.00
C ILE A 56 -2.80 -3.26 -13.26
N ARG A 57 -1.71 -3.61 -13.93
CA ARG A 57 -1.75 -4.53 -15.06
C ARG A 57 -2.18 -5.91 -14.58
N ARG A 58 -3.16 -6.51 -15.23
CA ARG A 58 -3.70 -7.83 -14.85
C ARG A 58 -2.61 -8.90 -14.75
N THR A 59 -1.71 -8.94 -15.73
CA THR A 59 -0.60 -9.90 -15.73
C THR A 59 0.36 -9.76 -14.55
N LEU A 60 0.46 -8.56 -13.93
CA LEU A 60 1.21 -8.38 -12.70
C LEU A 60 0.46 -8.96 -11.49
N LEU A 61 -0.85 -8.79 -11.47
CA LEU A 61 -1.70 -9.32 -10.39
C LEU A 61 -1.67 -10.86 -10.37
N GLU A 62 -1.64 -11.48 -11.52
CA GLU A 62 -1.57 -12.94 -11.69
C GLU A 62 -0.22 -13.52 -11.24
N LYS A 63 0.84 -12.72 -11.19
CA LYS A 63 2.19 -13.13 -10.75
C LYS A 63 2.39 -13.12 -9.24
N VAL A 64 1.47 -12.55 -8.46
CA VAL A 64 1.63 -12.40 -7.02
C VAL A 64 0.51 -13.07 -6.25
N SER A 65 0.84 -13.70 -5.13
CA SER A 65 -0.14 -14.25 -4.20
C SER A 65 -0.24 -13.35 -2.97
N LEU A 66 -1.44 -12.82 -2.72
CA LEU A 66 -1.73 -11.98 -1.56
C LEU A 66 -2.48 -12.81 -0.52
N ARG A 67 -2.01 -12.79 0.72
CA ARG A 67 -2.56 -13.59 1.82
C ARG A 67 -3.16 -12.75 2.95
N SER A 68 -2.82 -11.46 3.01
CA SER A 68 -3.36 -10.56 4.03
C SER A 68 -4.81 -10.18 3.71
N ASN A 69 -5.64 -10.08 4.75
CA ASN A 69 -7.06 -9.73 4.65
C ASN A 69 -7.46 -8.46 5.43
N THR A 70 -6.48 -7.68 5.86
CA THR A 70 -6.68 -6.40 6.55
C THR A 70 -5.99 -5.26 5.80
N GLY A 71 -5.95 -4.06 6.36
CA GLY A 71 -5.21 -2.93 5.79
C GLY A 71 -3.74 -3.21 5.46
N VAL A 72 -3.16 -4.27 6.05
CA VAL A 72 -1.80 -4.74 5.75
C VAL A 72 -1.66 -5.27 4.32
N ILE A 73 -2.77 -5.65 3.65
CA ILE A 73 -2.76 -6.08 2.25
C ILE A 73 -2.16 -5.04 1.31
N CYS A 74 -2.34 -3.75 1.62
CA CYS A 74 -1.75 -2.67 0.82
C CYS A 74 -0.21 -2.72 0.84
N VAL A 75 0.36 -3.00 2.01
CA VAL A 75 1.81 -3.16 2.18
C VAL A 75 2.31 -4.42 1.48
N GLU A 76 1.62 -5.54 1.68
CA GLU A 76 1.94 -6.81 1.04
C GLU A 76 1.93 -6.69 -0.48
N MET A 77 0.89 -6.07 -1.03
CA MET A 77 0.75 -5.82 -2.46
C MET A 77 1.90 -5.01 -3.02
N MET A 78 2.24 -3.86 -2.41
CA MET A 78 3.34 -3.01 -2.88
C MET A 78 4.69 -3.73 -2.79
N CYS A 79 4.91 -4.48 -1.71
CA CYS A 79 6.13 -5.24 -1.53
C CYS A 79 6.25 -6.37 -2.58
N SER A 80 5.18 -7.10 -2.82
CA SER A 80 5.14 -8.20 -3.79
C SER A 80 5.36 -7.69 -5.22
N PHE A 81 4.71 -6.60 -5.59
CA PHE A 81 4.91 -5.98 -6.91
C PHE A 81 6.32 -5.45 -7.10
N GLN A 82 6.88 -4.78 -6.07
CA GLN A 82 8.26 -4.30 -6.14
C GLN A 82 9.25 -5.44 -6.31
N ARG A 83 9.02 -6.58 -5.66
CA ARG A 83 9.86 -7.77 -5.78
C ARG A 83 9.67 -8.49 -7.11
N ALA A 84 8.48 -8.46 -7.67
CA ALA A 84 8.21 -8.95 -9.02
C ALA A 84 8.85 -8.08 -10.13
N GLY A 85 9.58 -7.02 -9.74
CA GLY A 85 10.23 -6.11 -10.68
C GLY A 85 9.29 -5.14 -11.38
N ALA A 86 8.08 -4.94 -10.85
CA ALA A 86 7.08 -4.06 -11.45
C ALA A 86 7.57 -2.62 -11.59
N ARG A 87 7.26 -1.99 -12.70
CA ARG A 87 7.55 -0.58 -13.01
C ARG A 87 6.41 0.31 -12.53
N PHE A 88 6.71 1.13 -11.53
CA PHE A 88 5.77 2.04 -10.89
C PHE A 88 5.81 3.43 -11.53
N VAL A 89 4.65 3.94 -11.89
CA VAL A 89 4.42 5.37 -12.12
C VAL A 89 3.60 5.93 -10.97
N GLN A 90 3.97 7.07 -10.44
CA GLN A 90 3.30 7.66 -9.27
C GLN A 90 2.64 8.97 -9.65
N VAL A 91 1.34 9.10 -9.33
CA VAL A 91 0.50 10.25 -9.69
C VAL A 91 -0.11 10.86 -8.45
N GLY A 92 -0.01 12.18 -8.32
CA GLY A 92 -0.66 12.90 -7.25
C GLY A 92 -2.18 12.93 -7.41
N VAL A 93 -2.91 12.55 -6.36
CA VAL A 93 -4.37 12.56 -6.31
C VAL A 93 -4.84 13.42 -5.14
N SER A 94 -5.87 14.24 -5.38
CA SER A 94 -6.48 15.04 -4.32
C SER A 94 -7.22 14.14 -3.36
N HIS A 95 -7.01 14.34 -2.06
CA HIS A 95 -7.69 13.60 -1.00
C HIS A 95 -8.62 14.55 -0.24
N TYR A 96 -9.90 14.27 -0.32
CA TYR A 96 -10.93 15.02 0.38
C TYR A 96 -11.34 14.30 1.66
N ALA A 97 -11.65 15.08 2.71
CA ALA A 97 -12.23 14.52 3.93
C ALA A 97 -13.59 13.87 3.61
N ARG A 98 -13.84 12.73 4.23
CA ARG A 98 -15.16 12.06 4.08
C ARG A 98 -16.24 12.94 4.71
N PRO A 99 -17.31 13.27 3.98
CA PRO A 99 -18.42 14.07 4.55
C PRO A 99 -19.18 13.30 5.63
N HIS A 100 -19.21 11.97 5.57
CA HIS A 100 -19.93 11.10 6.49
C HIS A 100 -19.08 9.90 6.94
N GLY A 101 -19.34 9.41 8.17
CA GLY A 101 -18.74 8.21 8.75
C GLY A 101 -17.45 8.48 9.54
N LYS A 102 -17.16 7.56 10.47
CA LYS A 102 -15.94 7.57 11.28
C LYS A 102 -14.94 6.53 10.75
N SER A 103 -13.65 6.87 10.76
CA SER A 103 -12.60 5.92 10.39
C SER A 103 -12.58 4.74 11.37
N GLN A 104 -12.74 3.53 10.87
CA GLN A 104 -12.65 2.29 11.65
C GLN A 104 -11.21 1.94 12.03
N PHE A 105 -10.24 2.55 11.36
CA PHE A 105 -8.82 2.23 11.52
C PHE A 105 -8.24 2.68 12.88
N PHE A 106 -8.79 3.74 13.50
CA PHE A 106 -8.26 4.32 14.74
C PHE A 106 -8.85 3.70 16.03
N ARG A 107 -9.40 2.49 15.96
CA ARG A 107 -9.78 1.73 17.16
C ARG A 107 -8.55 1.00 17.70
N LEU A 108 -8.24 1.14 18.99
CA LEU A 108 -7.07 0.52 19.62
C LEU A 108 -6.91 -0.98 19.28
N PRO A 109 -7.98 -1.82 19.33
CA PRO A 109 -7.86 -3.22 18.94
C PRO A 109 -7.50 -3.42 17.46
N ALA A 110 -7.98 -2.54 16.58
CA ALA A 110 -7.66 -2.60 15.15
C ALA A 110 -6.20 -2.22 14.89
N ILE A 111 -5.68 -1.21 15.57
CA ILE A 111 -4.27 -0.80 15.50
C ILE A 111 -3.37 -1.93 15.97
N TRP A 112 -3.68 -2.54 17.12
CA TRP A 112 -2.91 -3.68 17.65
C TRP A 112 -2.89 -4.85 16.68
N ARG A 113 -4.07 -5.26 16.18
CA ARG A 113 -4.20 -6.34 15.20
C ARG A 113 -3.40 -6.06 13.94
N SER A 114 -3.48 -4.83 13.42
CA SER A 114 -2.70 -4.42 12.25
C SER A 114 -1.19 -4.44 12.53
N GLY A 115 -0.76 -4.04 13.73
CA GLY A 115 0.64 -4.10 14.14
C GLY A 115 1.17 -5.53 14.18
N VAL A 116 0.43 -6.45 14.80
CA VAL A 116 0.80 -7.88 14.84
C VAL A 116 0.89 -8.47 13.43
N GLN A 117 -0.11 -8.20 12.58
CA GLN A 117 -0.10 -8.68 11.21
C GLN A 117 1.03 -8.06 10.37
N LEU A 118 1.38 -6.80 10.63
CA LEU A 118 2.52 -6.16 9.96
C LEU A 118 3.85 -6.85 10.32
N LEU A 119 4.03 -7.21 11.59
CA LEU A 119 5.21 -7.96 12.04
C LEU A 119 5.25 -9.37 11.45
N GLN A 120 4.11 -10.05 11.40
CA GLN A 120 4.00 -11.38 10.76
C GLN A 120 4.32 -11.29 9.26
N LEU A 121 3.80 -10.26 8.57
CA LEU A 121 4.11 -10.00 7.17
C LEU A 121 5.60 -9.70 6.97
N TRP A 122 6.18 -8.87 7.84
CA TRP A 122 7.60 -8.55 7.78
C TRP A 122 8.45 -9.81 7.93
N TRP A 123 8.17 -10.63 8.94
CA TRP A 123 8.86 -11.90 9.15
C TRP A 123 8.77 -12.82 7.94
N ARG A 124 7.57 -12.99 7.41
CA ARG A 124 7.31 -13.82 6.23
C ARG A 124 8.09 -13.33 5.01
N LEU A 125 7.98 -12.05 4.70
CA LEU A 125 8.55 -11.50 3.48
C LEU A 125 10.05 -11.20 3.61
N MET A 126 10.52 -10.67 4.74
CA MET A 126 11.90 -10.20 4.87
C MET A 126 12.84 -11.26 5.42
N VAL A 127 12.39 -12.09 6.35
CA VAL A 127 13.20 -13.12 6.99
C VAL A 127 13.08 -14.44 6.23
N ARG A 128 11.86 -14.97 6.11
CA ARG A 128 11.62 -16.24 5.42
C ARG A 128 11.71 -16.13 3.89
N ARG A 129 11.61 -14.92 3.34
CA ARG A 129 11.57 -14.66 1.90
C ARG A 129 10.50 -15.47 1.16
N ASP A 130 9.44 -15.83 1.88
CA ASP A 130 8.33 -16.60 1.35
C ASP A 130 7.47 -15.70 0.46
N ILE A 131 7.82 -15.70 -0.81
CA ILE A 131 7.02 -15.12 -1.88
C ILE A 131 6.29 -16.33 -2.46
N GLY A 132 5.13 -16.64 -1.90
CA GLY A 132 4.33 -17.74 -2.42
C GLY A 132 4.17 -17.62 -3.93
N PRO A 133 4.27 -18.73 -4.69
CA PRO A 133 4.00 -18.69 -6.11
C PRO A 133 2.58 -18.15 -6.34
N ALA A 134 2.42 -17.44 -7.45
CA ALA A 134 1.08 -17.15 -7.93
C ALA A 134 0.32 -18.48 -8.04
N ASN A 135 -0.89 -18.52 -7.51
CA ASN A 135 -1.73 -19.69 -7.65
C ASN A 135 -1.92 -19.95 -9.17
N PRO A 136 -1.74 -21.19 -9.64
CA PRO A 136 -1.95 -21.52 -11.05
C PRO A 136 -3.39 -21.24 -11.49
#